data_4fcc49ff1f8e899f0157efe2a9415a07
#
_entry.id   4fcc49ff1f8e899f0157efe2a9415a07
#
_cell.length_a   1.000
_cell.length_b   1.000
_cell.length_c   1.000
_cell.angle_alpha   90.00
_cell.angle_beta   90.00
_cell.angle_gamma   90.00
#
_symmetry.space_group_name_H-M   'P 1'
#
loop_
_entity.id
_entity.type
_entity.pdbx_description
1 polymer ?
#
loop_
_entity_poly.entity_id
_entity_poly.type
_entity_poly.pdbx_seq_one_letter_code
_entity_poly.pdbx_strand_id
1 'polypeptide(L)'
;IRNAYGQSVAAVIDGQMYFTGNGASPDGDRPFLNRVDFETFETTELWRNAGENYEAVIDILSDDGSRFLTSYEDPQTPPNVYLRDGDEARAITAFENPYPQLNAIRKELITYEREDGVPLSATLYLPADYQEGDKLPLLIWAYPLEYNSASDAGQVRGSQYRFSRVAGTSPRFMVTQGYALLEDATMPIVGDDPETVNDTFVHQLVLSAEAAIADSVERGYGDGERVAIAGHSYGAFMTAHLLAGSDL
;
A
#
# COMPACT_ATOMS: atom_id res chain seq x y z
N ILE A 1 9.25 10.77 -21.40
CA ILE A 1 10.26 10.56 -22.45
C ILE A 1 11.64 11.02 -21.99
N ARG A 2 12.70 10.62 -22.68
CA ARG A 2 14.05 11.15 -22.46
C ARG A 2 14.41 12.16 -23.56
N ASN A 3 14.93 13.32 -23.15
CA ASN A 3 15.46 14.30 -24.11
C ASN A 3 16.84 13.90 -24.65
N ALA A 4 17.39 14.70 -25.56
CA ALA A 4 18.71 14.45 -26.17
C ALA A 4 19.88 14.38 -25.16
N TYR A 5 19.72 14.86 -23.95
CA TYR A 5 20.68 14.82 -22.85
C TYR A 5 20.46 13.65 -21.89
N GLY A 6 19.53 12.75 -22.19
CA GLY A 6 19.18 11.61 -21.34
C GLY A 6 18.35 11.95 -20.09
N GLN A 7 17.87 13.18 -19.95
CA GLN A 7 17.02 13.61 -18.84
C GLN A 7 15.58 13.17 -19.07
N SER A 8 14.89 12.74 -18.01
CA SER A 8 13.46 12.48 -18.05
C SER A 8 12.71 13.81 -18.13
N VAL A 9 11.86 13.95 -19.13
CA VAL A 9 11.01 15.13 -19.35
C VAL A 9 9.58 14.69 -19.58
N ALA A 10 8.61 15.55 -19.23
CA ALA A 10 7.22 15.31 -19.56
C ALA A 10 7.03 15.24 -21.07
N ALA A 11 6.23 14.28 -21.53
CA ALA A 11 5.81 14.24 -22.92
C ALA A 11 4.56 15.14 -23.08
N VAL A 12 4.64 16.12 -23.97
CA VAL A 12 3.49 16.89 -24.42
C VAL A 12 3.24 16.50 -25.87
N ILE A 13 2.08 15.91 -26.15
CA ILE A 13 1.67 15.43 -27.47
C ILE A 13 0.41 16.18 -27.83
N ASP A 14 0.44 16.95 -28.90
CA ASP A 14 -0.68 17.79 -29.37
C ASP A 14 -1.30 18.66 -28.26
N GLY A 15 -0.44 19.27 -27.42
CA GLY A 15 -0.87 20.10 -26.28
C GLY A 15 -1.39 19.31 -25.07
N GLN A 16 -1.31 17.98 -25.06
CA GLN A 16 -1.79 17.13 -23.99
C GLN A 16 -0.64 16.45 -23.23
N MET A 17 -0.77 16.35 -21.91
CA MET A 17 0.09 15.54 -21.04
C MET A 17 -0.71 14.41 -20.42
N TYR A 18 -0.02 13.32 -20.10
CA TYR A 18 -0.63 12.15 -19.48
C TYR A 18 -0.01 11.88 -18.11
N PHE A 19 -0.86 11.64 -17.12
CA PHE A 19 -0.47 11.35 -15.75
C PHE A 19 -1.10 10.05 -15.28
N THR A 20 -0.29 9.24 -14.62
CA THR A 20 -0.73 8.04 -13.91
C THR A 20 -0.40 8.17 -12.44
N GLY A 21 -1.15 7.51 -11.59
CA GLY A 21 -0.90 7.48 -10.15
C GLY A 21 -1.61 6.31 -9.49
N ASN A 22 -1.31 6.10 -8.22
CA ASN A 22 -1.92 5.03 -7.43
C ASN A 22 -3.40 5.31 -7.12
N GLY A 23 -3.80 6.58 -7.07
CA GLY A 23 -5.20 6.95 -6.87
C GLY A 23 -5.70 6.60 -5.47
N ALA A 24 -5.17 7.26 -4.44
CA ALA A 24 -5.60 7.06 -3.06
C ALA A 24 -7.12 7.23 -2.92
N SER A 25 -7.75 6.32 -2.19
CA SER A 25 -9.18 6.35 -1.87
C SER A 25 -9.39 5.76 -0.47
N PRO A 26 -10.59 5.92 0.15
CA PRO A 26 -10.91 5.26 1.41
C PRO A 26 -10.78 3.72 1.36
N ASP A 27 -10.95 3.13 0.15
CA ASP A 27 -10.84 1.68 -0.08
C ASP A 27 -9.43 1.25 -0.55
N GLY A 28 -8.44 2.13 -0.42
CA GLY A 28 -7.07 1.91 -0.89
C GLY A 28 -6.79 2.44 -2.29
N ASP A 29 -5.71 1.97 -2.88
CA ASP A 29 -5.21 2.42 -4.17
C ASP A 29 -6.17 2.05 -5.32
N ARG A 30 -6.51 3.05 -6.15
CA ARG A 30 -7.31 2.94 -7.38
C ARG A 30 -6.55 3.59 -8.53
N PRO A 31 -5.55 2.91 -9.13
CA PRO A 31 -4.72 3.49 -10.18
C PRO A 31 -5.53 4.09 -11.33
N PHE A 32 -5.02 5.17 -11.88
CA PHE A 32 -5.71 5.95 -12.89
C PHE A 32 -4.80 6.40 -14.03
N LEU A 33 -5.41 6.79 -15.14
CA LEU A 33 -4.83 7.52 -16.26
C LEU A 33 -5.62 8.81 -16.48
N ASN A 34 -4.96 9.95 -16.34
CA ASN A 34 -5.50 11.27 -16.63
C ASN A 34 -4.79 11.89 -17.82
N ARG A 35 -5.57 12.61 -18.64
CA ARG A 35 -5.08 13.53 -19.65
C ARG A 35 -5.25 14.97 -19.14
N VAL A 36 -4.22 15.79 -19.30
CA VAL A 36 -4.20 17.19 -18.87
C VAL A 36 -3.85 18.07 -20.07
N ASP A 37 -4.68 19.03 -20.38
CA ASP A 37 -4.39 20.05 -21.37
C ASP A 37 -3.27 20.96 -20.85
N PHE A 38 -2.21 21.13 -21.65
CA PHE A 38 -1.00 21.84 -21.21
C PHE A 38 -1.20 23.36 -21.08
N GLU A 39 -2.18 23.95 -21.79
CA GLU A 39 -2.44 25.39 -21.77
C GLU A 39 -3.47 25.76 -20.69
N THR A 40 -4.54 24.97 -20.57
CA THR A 40 -5.65 25.26 -19.66
C THR A 40 -5.55 24.55 -18.31
N PHE A 41 -4.70 23.52 -18.20
CA PHE A 41 -4.61 22.60 -17.07
C PHE A 41 -5.92 21.85 -16.76
N GLU A 42 -6.84 21.82 -17.71
CA GLU A 42 -8.05 21.03 -17.57
C GLU A 42 -7.72 19.54 -17.60
N THR A 43 -8.24 18.82 -16.59
CA THR A 43 -7.95 17.38 -16.40
C THR A 43 -9.16 16.56 -16.81
N THR A 44 -8.91 15.53 -17.64
CA THR A 44 -9.89 14.51 -18.02
C THR A 44 -9.39 13.15 -17.54
N GLU A 45 -10.17 12.45 -16.73
CA GLU A 45 -9.90 11.05 -16.38
C GLU A 45 -10.26 10.16 -17.57
N LEU A 46 -9.27 9.44 -18.11
CA LEU A 46 -9.45 8.51 -19.22
C LEU A 46 -9.77 7.10 -18.73
N TRP A 47 -9.18 6.73 -17.60
CA TRP A 47 -9.37 5.40 -17.03
C TRP A 47 -9.04 5.39 -15.53
N ARG A 48 -9.76 4.53 -14.78
CA ARG A 48 -9.48 4.22 -13.36
C ARG A 48 -9.79 2.77 -13.06
N ASN A 49 -8.93 2.14 -12.28
CA ASN A 49 -9.21 0.81 -11.73
C ASN A 49 -10.36 0.87 -10.72
N ALA A 50 -11.44 0.12 -10.96
CA ALA A 50 -12.64 0.08 -10.13
C ALA A 50 -13.07 -1.34 -9.69
N GLY A 51 -12.36 -2.39 -10.15
CA GLY A 51 -12.71 -3.80 -9.85
C GLY A 51 -12.14 -4.31 -8.52
N GLU A 52 -12.43 -5.57 -8.24
CA GLU A 52 -11.80 -6.36 -7.16
C GLU A 52 -10.43 -6.92 -7.61
N ASN A 53 -9.64 -6.06 -8.21
CA ASN A 53 -8.31 -6.30 -8.74
C ASN A 53 -7.46 -5.05 -8.54
N TYR A 54 -6.17 -5.19 -8.71
CA TYR A 54 -5.25 -4.07 -8.83
C TYR A 54 -4.70 -4.01 -10.25
N GLU A 55 -4.96 -2.92 -10.94
CA GLU A 55 -4.49 -2.74 -12.30
C GLU A 55 -3.89 -1.34 -12.45
N ALA A 56 -2.64 -1.25 -12.90
CA ALA A 56 -1.92 0.00 -13.04
C ALA A 56 -1.38 0.17 -14.46
N VAL A 57 -1.41 1.40 -14.96
CA VAL A 57 -0.86 1.74 -16.27
C VAL A 57 0.65 1.59 -16.29
N ILE A 58 1.18 0.86 -17.27
CA ILE A 58 2.62 0.66 -17.48
C ILE A 58 3.15 1.61 -18.55
N ASP A 59 2.41 1.74 -19.68
CA ASP A 59 2.84 2.53 -20.83
C ASP A 59 1.64 2.96 -21.68
N ILE A 60 1.78 4.09 -22.39
CA ILE A 60 0.76 4.64 -23.26
C ILE A 60 1.23 4.44 -24.71
N LEU A 61 0.36 3.85 -25.55
CA LEU A 61 0.70 3.41 -26.89
C LEU A 61 0.14 4.30 -28.01
N SER A 62 -0.84 5.15 -27.71
CA SER A 62 -1.46 6.07 -28.69
C SER A 62 -1.38 7.52 -28.22
N ASP A 63 -1.28 8.44 -29.16
CA ASP A 63 -1.13 9.88 -28.87
C ASP A 63 -2.34 10.48 -28.17
N ASP A 64 -3.52 9.87 -28.31
CA ASP A 64 -4.78 10.29 -27.66
C ASP A 64 -5.02 9.61 -26.29
N GLY A 65 -4.12 8.69 -25.88
CA GLY A 65 -4.24 7.94 -24.64
C GLY A 65 -5.31 6.85 -24.64
N SER A 66 -5.94 6.55 -25.78
CA SER A 66 -6.99 5.52 -25.88
C SER A 66 -6.45 4.09 -25.82
N ARG A 67 -5.18 3.89 -26.19
CA ARG A 67 -4.49 2.59 -26.16
C ARG A 67 -3.31 2.63 -25.20
N PHE A 68 -3.29 1.72 -24.25
CA PHE A 68 -2.24 1.66 -23.23
C PHE A 68 -2.05 0.23 -22.70
N LEU A 69 -0.90 -0.02 -22.10
CA LEU A 69 -0.59 -1.25 -21.41
C LEU A 69 -0.83 -1.09 -19.91
N THR A 70 -1.35 -2.14 -19.29
CA THR A 70 -1.51 -2.23 -17.85
C THR A 70 -0.85 -3.47 -17.28
N SER A 71 -0.50 -3.41 -16.00
CA SER A 71 -0.20 -4.57 -15.16
C SER A 71 -1.44 -4.86 -14.34
N TYR A 72 -2.09 -5.98 -14.63
CA TYR A 72 -3.25 -6.49 -13.91
C TYR A 72 -2.82 -7.58 -12.94
N GLU A 73 -3.29 -7.51 -11.71
CA GLU A 73 -3.15 -8.56 -10.70
C GLU A 73 -4.41 -8.63 -9.82
N ASP A 74 -4.64 -9.80 -9.23
CA ASP A 74 -5.62 -9.99 -8.15
C ASP A 74 -5.01 -10.90 -7.07
N PRO A 75 -5.69 -11.17 -5.94
CA PRO A 75 -5.09 -11.97 -4.87
C PRO A 75 -4.61 -13.38 -5.27
N GLN A 76 -5.13 -13.92 -6.37
CA GLN A 76 -4.81 -15.27 -6.87
C GLN A 76 -4.04 -15.27 -8.19
N THR A 77 -4.08 -14.16 -8.93
CA THR A 77 -3.43 -13.99 -10.24
C THR A 77 -2.24 -13.06 -10.12
N PRO A 78 -1.01 -13.54 -10.43
CA PRO A 78 0.17 -12.68 -10.42
C PRO A 78 0.09 -11.61 -11.52
N PRO A 79 0.93 -10.54 -11.43
CA PRO A 79 0.92 -9.48 -12.41
C PRO A 79 1.06 -10.00 -13.85
N ASN A 80 0.06 -9.69 -14.68
CA ASN A 80 0.01 -9.97 -16.10
C ASN A 80 -0.19 -8.68 -16.90
N VAL A 81 0.36 -8.63 -18.10
CA VAL A 81 0.26 -7.46 -18.97
C VAL A 81 -1.00 -7.57 -19.82
N TYR A 82 -1.77 -6.48 -19.83
CA TYR A 82 -2.95 -6.31 -20.67
C TYR A 82 -2.78 -5.12 -21.62
N LEU A 83 -3.34 -5.27 -22.81
CA LEU A 83 -3.58 -4.15 -23.72
C LEU A 83 -5.01 -3.66 -23.48
N ARG A 84 -5.13 -2.36 -23.19
CA ARG A 84 -6.39 -1.62 -23.16
C ARG A 84 -6.55 -0.84 -24.48
N ASP A 85 -7.74 -0.93 -25.10
CA ASP A 85 -8.11 -0.23 -26.33
C ASP A 85 -9.57 0.27 -26.17
N GLY A 86 -9.73 1.51 -25.74
CA GLY A 86 -11.02 2.00 -25.23
C GLY A 86 -11.50 1.16 -24.05
N ASP A 87 -12.72 0.61 -24.16
CA ASP A 87 -13.32 -0.25 -23.13
C ASP A 87 -12.86 -1.73 -23.21
N GLU A 88 -12.14 -2.11 -24.26
CA GLU A 88 -11.68 -3.48 -24.44
C GLU A 88 -10.38 -3.74 -23.65
N ALA A 89 -10.27 -4.95 -23.08
CA ALA A 89 -9.07 -5.42 -22.41
C ALA A 89 -8.66 -6.80 -22.95
N ARG A 90 -7.41 -6.93 -23.37
CA ARG A 90 -6.86 -8.18 -23.89
C ARG A 90 -5.56 -8.54 -23.19
N ALA A 91 -5.50 -9.73 -22.60
CA ALA A 91 -4.28 -10.28 -22.01
C ALA A 91 -3.18 -10.44 -23.06
N ILE A 92 -1.98 -9.95 -22.74
CA ILE A 92 -0.75 -10.15 -23.52
C ILE A 92 0.09 -11.27 -22.92
N THR A 93 0.09 -11.39 -21.59
CA THR A 93 0.77 -12.48 -20.87
C THR A 93 -0.26 -13.30 -20.08
N ALA A 94 0.14 -14.51 -19.67
CA ALA A 94 -0.69 -15.44 -18.90
C ALA A 94 0.20 -16.18 -17.89
N PHE A 95 0.85 -15.43 -17.00
CA PHE A 95 1.65 -16.03 -15.93
C PHE A 95 0.73 -16.69 -14.91
N GLU A 96 1.04 -17.94 -14.60
CA GLU A 96 0.32 -18.71 -13.59
C GLU A 96 0.80 -18.36 -12.17
N ASN A 97 -0.08 -18.55 -11.18
CA ASN A 97 0.28 -18.36 -9.78
C ASN A 97 1.34 -19.38 -9.34
N PRO A 98 2.56 -18.96 -8.96
CA PRO A 98 3.61 -19.85 -8.50
C PRO A 98 3.39 -20.36 -7.06
N TYR A 99 2.39 -19.83 -6.33
CA TYR A 99 2.13 -20.11 -4.91
C TYR A 99 0.66 -20.42 -4.64
N PRO A 100 0.01 -21.37 -5.39
CA PRO A 100 -1.43 -21.61 -5.22
C PRO A 100 -1.81 -22.08 -3.81
N GLN A 101 -0.86 -22.66 -3.05
CA GLN A 101 -1.03 -23.04 -1.65
C GLN A 101 -1.25 -21.85 -0.70
N LEU A 102 -0.93 -20.63 -1.13
CA LEU A 102 -1.12 -19.41 -0.34
C LEU A 102 -2.46 -18.70 -0.61
N ASN A 103 -3.25 -19.21 -1.57
CA ASN A 103 -4.53 -18.58 -1.95
C ASN A 103 -5.56 -18.54 -0.81
N ALA A 104 -5.42 -19.42 0.19
CA ALA A 104 -6.30 -19.47 1.35
C ALA A 104 -5.92 -18.49 2.47
N ILE A 105 -4.77 -17.81 2.38
CA ILE A 105 -4.39 -16.74 3.30
C ILE A 105 -5.39 -15.58 3.12
N ARG A 106 -6.02 -15.18 4.22
CA ARG A 106 -6.93 -14.02 4.22
C ARG A 106 -6.11 -12.75 4.16
N LYS A 107 -6.54 -11.80 3.30
CA LYS A 107 -5.92 -10.50 3.15
C LYS A 107 -6.98 -9.42 3.17
N GLU A 108 -6.77 -8.38 3.97
CA GLU A 108 -7.69 -7.28 4.13
C GLU A 108 -6.92 -5.97 4.34
N LEU A 109 -7.36 -4.91 3.70
CA LEU A 109 -6.90 -3.55 4.01
C LEU A 109 -7.76 -3.03 5.15
N ILE A 110 -7.14 -2.78 6.29
CA ILE A 110 -7.83 -2.30 7.49
C ILE A 110 -7.46 -0.85 7.78
N THR A 111 -8.39 -0.14 8.39
CA THR A 111 -8.19 1.21 8.91
C THR A 111 -8.55 1.26 10.40
N TYR A 112 -7.81 2.05 11.15
CA TYR A 112 -7.99 2.29 12.58
C TYR A 112 -7.52 3.71 12.91
N GLU A 113 -7.65 4.15 14.14
CA GLU A 113 -7.35 5.53 14.52
C GLU A 113 -6.38 5.56 15.70
N ARG A 114 -5.41 6.46 15.62
CA ARG A 114 -4.50 6.80 16.71
C ARG A 114 -5.21 7.65 17.76
N GLU A 115 -4.82 7.60 19.02
CA GLU A 115 -5.46 8.32 20.12
C GLU A 115 -5.62 9.84 19.88
N ASP A 116 -4.69 10.43 19.15
CA ASP A 116 -4.72 11.85 18.77
C ASP A 116 -5.54 12.15 17.50
N GLY A 117 -6.30 11.16 17.00
CA GLY A 117 -7.20 11.30 15.86
C GLY A 117 -6.53 11.19 14.49
N VAL A 118 -5.27 10.78 14.41
CA VAL A 118 -4.60 10.50 13.11
C VAL A 118 -5.10 9.17 12.56
N PRO A 119 -5.72 9.14 11.37
CA PRO A 119 -6.13 7.89 10.75
C PRO A 119 -4.93 7.03 10.36
N LEU A 120 -5.01 5.74 10.62
CA LEU A 120 -3.98 4.75 10.31
C LEU A 120 -4.54 3.64 9.43
N SER A 121 -3.66 2.93 8.73
CA SER A 121 -4.03 1.76 7.94
C SER A 121 -2.94 0.70 7.95
N ALA A 122 -3.32 -0.54 7.64
CA ALA A 122 -2.42 -1.66 7.45
C ALA A 122 -3.03 -2.69 6.49
N THR A 123 -2.20 -3.53 5.88
CA THR A 123 -2.68 -4.74 5.23
C THR A 123 -2.59 -5.90 6.22
N LEU A 124 -3.74 -6.37 6.67
CA LEU A 124 -3.86 -7.55 7.53
C LEU A 124 -3.73 -8.83 6.71
N TYR A 125 -2.91 -9.76 7.19
CA TYR A 125 -2.86 -11.13 6.71
C TYR A 125 -3.13 -12.10 7.85
N LEU A 126 -4.05 -13.07 7.64
CA LEU A 126 -4.32 -14.15 8.58
C LEU A 126 -4.02 -15.51 7.95
N PRO A 127 -3.53 -16.49 8.74
CA PRO A 127 -3.28 -17.86 8.29
C PRO A 127 -4.49 -18.48 7.58
N ALA A 128 -4.22 -19.42 6.68
CA ALA A 128 -5.26 -20.10 5.92
C ALA A 128 -6.23 -20.92 6.80
N ASP A 129 -5.77 -21.38 7.95
CA ASP A 129 -6.50 -22.19 8.94
C ASP A 129 -7.06 -21.35 10.10
N TYR A 130 -6.92 -20.03 10.07
CA TYR A 130 -7.47 -19.14 11.09
C TYR A 130 -8.98 -19.33 11.25
N GLN A 131 -9.40 -19.49 12.49
CA GLN A 131 -10.82 -19.50 12.88
C GLN A 131 -11.17 -18.23 13.64
N GLU A 132 -12.38 -17.72 13.44
CA GLU A 132 -12.85 -16.55 14.17
C GLU A 132 -12.81 -16.80 15.69
N GLY A 133 -12.13 -15.90 16.41
CA GLY A 133 -11.89 -16.00 17.85
C GLY A 133 -10.54 -16.60 18.24
N ASP A 134 -9.76 -17.11 17.30
CA ASP A 134 -8.36 -17.50 17.53
C ASP A 134 -7.53 -16.24 17.82
N LYS A 135 -6.81 -16.22 18.93
CA LYS A 135 -5.86 -15.16 19.28
C LYS A 135 -4.47 -15.57 18.82
N LEU A 136 -3.99 -14.92 17.76
CA LEU A 136 -2.72 -15.22 17.14
C LEU A 136 -1.61 -14.30 17.66
N PRO A 137 -0.35 -14.77 17.72
CA PRO A 137 0.78 -13.86 17.90
C PRO A 137 0.77 -12.84 16.74
N LEU A 138 0.96 -11.56 17.07
CA LEU A 138 0.90 -10.46 16.13
C LEU A 138 2.30 -10.04 15.69
N LEU A 139 2.52 -9.91 14.39
CA LEU A 139 3.69 -9.25 13.82
C LEU A 139 3.25 -7.94 13.14
N ILE A 140 3.82 -6.82 13.58
CA ILE A 140 3.66 -5.53 12.93
C ILE A 140 4.91 -5.25 12.10
N TRP A 141 4.75 -5.10 10.78
CA TRP A 141 5.82 -4.73 9.86
C TRP A 141 5.56 -3.34 9.31
N ALA A 142 6.42 -2.38 9.66
CA ALA A 142 6.17 -0.98 9.41
C ALA A 142 7.42 -0.20 8.97
N TYR A 143 7.17 0.98 8.40
CA TYR A 143 8.17 1.94 7.99
C TYR A 143 7.65 3.36 8.26
N PRO A 144 8.25 4.14 9.18
CA PRO A 144 7.82 5.49 9.49
C PRO A 144 8.03 6.45 8.32
N LEU A 145 7.14 7.43 8.20
CA LEU A 145 7.25 8.54 7.25
C LEU A 145 6.81 9.83 7.93
N GLU A 146 7.51 10.93 7.62
CA GLU A 146 7.17 12.26 8.10
C GLU A 146 6.13 12.93 7.21
N TYR A 147 5.20 13.66 7.85
CA TYR A 147 4.10 14.38 7.18
C TYR A 147 3.92 15.77 7.79
N ASN A 148 3.56 16.74 6.95
CA ASN A 148 3.24 18.12 7.37
C ASN A 148 1.81 18.26 7.87
N SER A 149 0.95 17.26 7.69
CA SER A 149 -0.43 17.30 8.15
C SER A 149 -0.98 15.90 8.46
N ALA A 150 -1.93 15.82 9.37
CA ALA A 150 -2.67 14.59 9.69
C ALA A 150 -3.49 14.08 8.50
N SER A 151 -4.00 14.97 7.63
CA SER A 151 -4.75 14.59 6.44
C SER A 151 -3.89 13.87 5.39
N ASP A 152 -2.64 14.28 5.23
CA ASP A 152 -1.70 13.60 4.33
C ASP A 152 -1.22 12.27 4.91
N ALA A 153 -1.00 12.26 6.22
CA ALA A 153 -0.62 11.07 6.98
C ALA A 153 -1.71 9.99 6.97
N GLY A 154 -2.98 10.40 7.07
CA GLY A 154 -4.15 9.52 7.13
C GLY A 154 -4.65 9.00 5.79
N GLN A 155 -3.96 9.28 4.68
CA GLN A 155 -4.32 8.71 3.39
C GLN A 155 -4.13 7.20 3.40
N VAL A 156 -5.21 6.46 3.09
CA VAL A 156 -5.17 5.01 2.96
C VAL A 156 -4.33 4.64 1.74
N ARG A 157 -3.37 3.74 1.90
CA ARG A 157 -2.43 3.29 0.87
C ARG A 157 -2.44 1.79 0.73
N GLY A 158 -2.00 1.31 -0.43
CA GLY A 158 -1.99 -0.12 -0.73
C GLY A 158 -3.35 -0.62 -1.23
N SER A 159 -3.43 -1.92 -1.47
CA SER A 159 -4.67 -2.56 -1.95
C SER A 159 -4.71 -4.02 -1.54
N GLN A 160 -5.83 -4.44 -0.97
CA GLN A 160 -6.09 -5.85 -0.65
C GLN A 160 -6.17 -6.73 -1.91
N TYR A 161 -6.37 -6.13 -3.07
CA TYR A 161 -6.51 -6.83 -4.35
C TYR A 161 -5.18 -7.13 -5.05
N ARG A 162 -4.03 -6.72 -4.49
CA ARG A 162 -2.73 -7.06 -5.06
C ARG A 162 -2.37 -8.51 -4.81
N PHE A 163 -1.63 -9.13 -5.72
CA PHE A 163 -1.11 -10.47 -5.56
C PHE A 163 -0.15 -10.58 -4.37
N SER A 164 -0.34 -11.62 -3.54
CA SER A 164 0.51 -11.86 -2.37
C SER A 164 1.78 -12.60 -2.75
N ARG A 165 2.80 -11.86 -3.19
CA ARG A 165 4.11 -12.42 -3.51
C ARG A 165 4.90 -12.68 -2.23
N VAL A 166 5.36 -13.92 -2.05
CA VAL A 166 6.25 -14.33 -0.94
C VAL A 166 7.62 -14.63 -1.51
N ALA A 167 8.62 -13.82 -1.18
CA ALA A 167 9.99 -13.99 -1.68
C ALA A 167 11.01 -13.30 -0.75
N GLY A 168 12.25 -13.79 -0.71
CA GLY A 168 13.34 -13.18 0.03
C GLY A 168 13.05 -13.06 1.53
N THR A 169 13.10 -11.84 2.06
CA THR A 169 12.88 -11.52 3.47
C THR A 169 11.44 -11.08 3.76
N SER A 170 10.46 -11.51 2.96
CA SER A 170 9.06 -11.12 3.14
C SER A 170 8.54 -11.50 4.53
N PRO A 171 7.94 -10.57 5.28
CA PRO A 171 7.32 -10.87 6.57
C PRO A 171 6.13 -11.83 6.46
N ARG A 172 5.55 -11.99 5.26
CA ARG A 172 4.43 -12.90 4.97
C ARG A 172 4.78 -14.37 5.23
N PHE A 173 6.07 -14.74 5.31
CA PHE A 173 6.45 -16.08 5.77
C PHE A 173 5.96 -16.37 7.20
N MET A 174 5.84 -15.35 8.06
CA MET A 174 5.35 -15.53 9.43
C MET A 174 3.88 -15.93 9.47
N VAL A 175 3.09 -15.53 8.47
CA VAL A 175 1.68 -15.96 8.34
C VAL A 175 1.58 -17.48 8.19
N THR A 176 2.50 -18.10 7.46
CA THR A 176 2.57 -19.56 7.31
C THR A 176 3.03 -20.29 8.59
N GLN A 177 3.48 -19.53 9.59
CA GLN A 177 3.88 -20.02 10.92
C GLN A 177 2.83 -19.72 12.00
N GLY A 178 1.63 -19.29 11.60
CA GLY A 178 0.53 -19.04 12.52
C GLY A 178 0.50 -17.65 13.14
N TYR A 179 1.21 -16.67 12.58
CA TYR A 179 1.13 -15.27 13.02
C TYR A 179 0.05 -14.51 12.24
N ALA A 180 -0.65 -13.62 12.92
CA ALA A 180 -1.31 -12.50 12.26
C ALA A 180 -0.24 -11.46 11.87
N LEU A 181 -0.32 -10.93 10.66
CA LEU A 181 0.64 -9.92 10.17
C LEU A 181 -0.12 -8.64 9.80
N LEU A 182 0.31 -7.52 10.37
CA LEU A 182 0.01 -6.18 9.87
C LEU A 182 1.21 -5.71 9.03
N GLU A 183 1.09 -5.81 7.71
CA GLU A 183 2.12 -5.34 6.78
C GLU A 183 1.79 -3.94 6.30
N ASP A 184 2.84 -3.12 6.08
CA ASP A 184 2.73 -1.71 5.73
C ASP A 184 1.86 -0.91 6.74
N ALA A 185 1.90 -1.34 8.02
CA ALA A 185 1.24 -0.60 9.09
C ALA A 185 1.78 0.83 9.12
N THR A 186 0.88 1.81 8.98
CA THR A 186 1.29 3.21 8.91
C THR A 186 1.76 3.69 10.28
N MET A 187 2.96 4.29 10.31
CA MET A 187 3.61 4.88 11.49
C MET A 187 3.98 6.33 11.19
N PRO A 188 2.97 7.22 11.00
CA PRO A 188 3.24 8.59 10.60
C PRO A 188 3.81 9.42 11.73
N ILE A 189 4.82 10.23 11.39
CA ILE A 189 5.35 11.30 12.22
C ILE A 189 4.80 12.60 11.64
N VAL A 190 3.91 13.25 12.38
CA VAL A 190 3.20 14.44 11.93
C VAL A 190 3.74 15.67 12.65
N GLY A 191 4.11 16.71 11.89
CA GLY A 191 4.56 17.99 12.45
C GLY A 191 4.56 19.09 11.39
N ASP A 192 4.19 20.30 11.80
CA ASP A 192 4.05 21.45 10.91
C ASP A 192 5.41 22.02 10.45
N ASP A 193 6.49 21.74 11.21
CA ASP A 193 7.82 22.26 10.96
C ASP A 193 8.80 21.10 10.69
N PRO A 194 9.42 21.05 9.51
CA PRO A 194 10.40 20.02 9.17
C PRO A 194 11.64 19.98 10.10
N GLU A 195 11.96 21.09 10.79
CA GLU A 195 13.11 21.13 11.71
C GLU A 195 12.79 20.46 13.05
N THR A 196 11.52 20.43 13.46
CA THR A 196 11.07 19.93 14.77
C THR A 196 10.15 18.71 14.70
N VAL A 197 9.75 18.28 13.49
CA VAL A 197 8.83 17.13 13.29
C VAL A 197 9.29 15.87 14.03
N ASN A 198 10.59 15.64 14.15
CA ASN A 198 11.17 14.48 14.82
C ASN A 198 11.35 14.65 16.35
N ASP A 199 11.03 15.80 16.94
CA ASP A 199 11.14 16.01 18.40
C ASP A 199 10.18 15.09 19.18
N THR A 200 9.05 14.71 18.54
CA THR A 200 8.05 13.81 19.08
C THR A 200 8.06 12.40 18.45
N PHE A 201 9.14 12.06 17.73
CA PHE A 201 9.26 10.82 16.96
C PHE A 201 8.89 9.56 17.76
N VAL A 202 9.57 9.33 18.88
CA VAL A 202 9.33 8.11 19.71
C VAL A 202 7.93 8.09 20.27
N HIS A 203 7.41 9.23 20.74
CA HIS A 203 6.05 9.33 21.26
C HIS A 203 5.00 8.97 20.19
N GLN A 204 5.14 9.51 18.98
CA GLN A 204 4.21 9.22 17.89
C GLN A 204 4.30 7.76 17.40
N LEU A 205 5.49 7.15 17.45
CA LEU A 205 5.64 5.71 17.18
C LEU A 205 4.90 4.86 18.20
N VAL A 206 5.03 5.19 19.47
CA VAL A 206 4.34 4.46 20.57
C VAL A 206 2.82 4.54 20.37
N LEU A 207 2.26 5.74 20.16
CA LEU A 207 0.83 5.91 19.89
C LEU A 207 0.35 5.09 18.69
N SER A 208 1.14 5.03 17.61
CA SER A 208 0.79 4.26 16.41
C SER A 208 0.84 2.76 16.66
N ALA A 209 1.83 2.27 17.42
CA ALA A 209 1.95 0.86 17.79
C ALA A 209 0.81 0.44 18.74
N GLU A 210 0.51 1.23 19.75
CA GLU A 210 -0.61 1.01 20.68
C GLU A 210 -1.94 0.91 19.92
N ALA A 211 -2.20 1.82 18.96
CA ALA A 211 -3.40 1.79 18.15
C ALA A 211 -3.49 0.51 17.31
N ALA A 212 -2.40 0.08 16.68
CA ALA A 212 -2.36 -1.15 15.90
C ALA A 212 -2.63 -2.41 16.75
N ILE A 213 -2.05 -2.47 17.95
CA ILE A 213 -2.24 -3.57 18.90
C ILE A 213 -3.70 -3.57 19.40
N ALA A 214 -4.22 -2.42 19.82
CA ALA A 214 -5.58 -2.28 20.35
C ALA A 214 -6.62 -2.70 19.31
N ASP A 215 -6.52 -2.23 18.06
CA ASP A 215 -7.39 -2.61 16.94
C ASP A 215 -7.35 -4.13 16.69
N SER A 216 -6.15 -4.74 16.73
CA SER A 216 -5.98 -6.19 16.53
C SER A 216 -6.65 -7.02 17.59
N VAL A 217 -6.57 -6.56 18.85
CA VAL A 217 -7.24 -7.22 20.01
C VAL A 217 -8.75 -7.01 19.95
N GLU A 218 -9.23 -5.81 19.63
CA GLU A 218 -10.65 -5.50 19.51
C GLU A 218 -11.33 -6.30 18.40
N ARG A 219 -10.67 -6.43 17.24
CA ARG A 219 -11.13 -7.29 16.12
C ARG A 219 -11.03 -8.79 16.43
N GLY A 220 -10.35 -9.16 17.51
CA GLY A 220 -10.35 -10.51 18.08
C GLY A 220 -9.35 -11.48 17.45
N TYR A 221 -8.48 -11.06 16.52
CA TYR A 221 -7.46 -11.91 15.91
C TYR A 221 -6.08 -11.81 16.57
N GLY A 222 -5.77 -10.68 17.20
CA GLY A 222 -4.47 -10.43 17.83
C GLY A 222 -4.43 -10.82 19.31
N ASP A 223 -3.27 -11.36 19.73
CA ASP A 223 -2.95 -11.54 21.14
C ASP A 223 -2.05 -10.39 21.60
N GLY A 224 -2.60 -9.47 22.40
CA GLY A 224 -1.87 -8.30 22.88
C GLY A 224 -0.69 -8.62 23.81
N GLU A 225 -0.55 -9.86 24.31
CA GLU A 225 0.59 -10.30 25.12
C GLU A 225 1.68 -10.96 24.27
N ARG A 226 1.45 -11.19 22.97
CA ARG A 226 2.37 -11.83 22.03
C ARG A 226 2.56 -10.97 20.78
N VAL A 227 3.17 -9.81 20.96
CA VAL A 227 3.39 -8.84 19.89
C VAL A 227 4.88 -8.79 19.52
N ALA A 228 5.14 -8.76 18.23
CA ALA A 228 6.44 -8.46 17.65
C ALA A 228 6.32 -7.27 16.70
N ILE A 229 7.33 -6.41 16.70
CA ILE A 229 7.45 -5.33 15.74
C ILE A 229 8.75 -5.47 14.97
N ALA A 230 8.72 -5.20 13.67
CA ALA A 230 9.88 -5.26 12.79
C ALA A 230 9.74 -4.29 11.61
N GLY A 231 10.85 -4.05 10.92
CA GLY A 231 10.90 -3.24 9.72
C GLY A 231 12.29 -3.24 9.11
N HIS A 232 12.41 -2.70 7.91
CA HIS A 232 13.67 -2.57 7.19
C HIS A 232 14.18 -1.12 7.25
N SER A 233 15.50 -0.89 7.30
CA SER A 233 16.09 0.45 7.24
C SER A 233 15.52 1.36 8.35
N TYR A 234 14.78 2.42 8.01
CA TYR A 234 14.11 3.31 8.95
C TYR A 234 13.08 2.58 9.83
N GLY A 235 12.47 1.50 9.30
CA GLY A 235 11.65 0.60 10.11
C GLY A 235 12.44 -0.18 11.17
N ALA A 236 13.71 -0.53 10.92
CA ALA A 236 14.57 -1.14 11.94
C ALA A 236 14.96 -0.11 13.04
N PHE A 237 15.19 1.13 12.65
CA PHE A 237 15.41 2.24 13.60
C PHE A 237 14.17 2.46 14.48
N MET A 238 12.97 2.50 13.89
CA MET A 238 11.71 2.50 14.62
C MET A 238 11.61 1.35 15.62
N THR A 239 11.89 0.11 15.16
CA THR A 239 11.85 -1.09 16.03
C THR A 239 12.75 -0.94 17.26
N ALA A 240 13.99 -0.44 17.07
CA ALA A 240 14.91 -0.22 18.18
C ALA A 240 14.39 0.83 19.17
N HIS A 241 13.78 1.90 18.69
CA HIS A 241 13.20 2.95 19.55
C HIS A 241 11.97 2.46 20.31
N LEU A 242 11.09 1.67 19.69
CA LEU A 242 9.94 1.08 20.38
C LEU A 242 10.36 0.10 21.46
N LEU A 243 11.35 -0.77 21.18
CA LEU A 243 11.87 -1.72 22.17
C LEU A 243 12.57 -1.05 23.36
N ALA A 244 13.20 0.11 23.15
CA ALA A 244 13.95 0.81 24.19
C ALA A 244 13.12 1.88 24.92
N GLY A 245 12.08 2.38 24.31
CA GLY A 245 11.31 3.55 24.76
C GLY A 245 9.85 3.28 25.12
N SER A 246 9.41 2.01 25.12
CA SER A 246 8.05 1.63 25.50
C SER A 246 8.03 0.32 26.26
N ASP A 247 6.93 0.06 26.93
CA ASP A 247 6.63 -1.20 27.65
C ASP A 247 5.64 -2.08 26.84
N LEU A 248 5.57 -1.87 25.51
CA LEU A 248 4.69 -2.59 24.58
C LEU A 248 5.13 -4.04 24.33
#